data_45447f11d5b8f6706d6f6b4d7cbdf593
#
_entry.id   45447f11d5b8f6706d6f6b4d7cbdf593
#
_cell.length_a   1.000
_cell.length_b   1.000
_cell.length_c   1.000
_cell.angle_alpha   90.00
_cell.angle_beta   90.00
_cell.angle_gamma   90.00
#
_symmetry.space_group_name_H-M   'P 1'
#
loop_
_entity.id
_entity.type
_entity.pdbx_description
1 polymer ?
#
loop_
_entity_poly.entity_id
_entity_poly.type
_entity_poly.pdbx_seq_one_letter_code
_entity_poly.pdbx_strand_id
1 'polypeptide(L)'
;MRKILLMIVSFLIVAACQAIAEQDNKVESHYNAELAKQLGADEYGMKSYVLVILVTGPKDATITDKEQRSELFRGHFANMGTLAEQGKLVLAGPLMQDPPKRGLFILNVTTLEEAENLVKTDPAVKAGIFDYQLTQYYGSAALMQINDIHKTLQKTKIE
;
A
#
# COMPACT_ATOMS: atom_id res chain seq x y z
N MET A 1 -21.82 65.85 10.30
CA MET A 1 -21.17 65.21 9.11
C MET A 1 -20.03 64.23 9.50
N ARG A 2 -19.08 64.63 10.39
CA ARG A 2 -17.95 63.76 10.78
C ARG A 2 -18.32 62.43 11.47
N LYS A 3 -19.42 62.43 12.31
CA LYS A 3 -19.90 61.21 13.01
C LYS A 3 -20.61 60.22 12.09
N ILE A 4 -21.28 60.71 11.04
CA ILE A 4 -21.95 59.86 10.03
C ILE A 4 -20.93 59.17 9.14
N LEU A 5 -19.85 59.88 8.79
CA LEU A 5 -18.76 59.32 7.94
C LEU A 5 -18.01 58.19 8.70
N LEU A 6 -17.78 58.31 10.01
CA LEU A 6 -17.17 57.27 10.84
C LEU A 6 -18.04 56.00 10.94
N MET A 7 -19.38 56.12 11.03
CA MET A 7 -20.27 55.00 11.04
C MET A 7 -20.27 54.22 9.71
N ILE A 8 -20.24 54.93 8.59
CA ILE A 8 -20.24 54.30 7.26
C ILE A 8 -18.93 53.55 7.03
N VAL A 9 -17.79 54.10 7.46
CA VAL A 9 -16.47 53.43 7.33
C VAL A 9 -16.40 52.17 8.20
N SER A 10 -16.94 52.19 9.45
CA SER A 10 -17.02 51.00 10.30
C SER A 10 -17.87 49.91 9.72
N PHE A 11 -19.01 50.27 9.10
CA PHE A 11 -19.91 49.26 8.50
C PHE A 11 -19.27 48.61 7.24
N LEU A 12 -18.54 49.35 6.45
CA LEU A 12 -17.82 48.81 5.29
C LEU A 12 -16.66 47.86 5.66
N ILE A 13 -15.96 48.12 6.78
CA ILE A 13 -14.88 47.25 7.28
C ILE A 13 -15.44 45.93 7.81
N VAL A 14 -16.58 45.95 8.51
CA VAL A 14 -17.22 44.74 9.01
C VAL A 14 -17.74 43.89 7.85
N ALA A 15 -18.33 44.50 6.81
CA ALA A 15 -18.80 43.78 5.61
C ALA A 15 -17.62 43.17 4.81
N ALA A 16 -16.48 43.86 4.73
CA ALA A 16 -15.29 43.32 4.09
C ALA A 16 -14.67 42.15 4.86
N CYS A 17 -14.66 42.18 6.19
CA CYS A 17 -14.22 41.06 7.01
C CYS A 17 -15.14 39.83 6.90
N GLN A 18 -16.44 40.03 6.75
CA GLN A 18 -17.36 38.90 6.54
C GLN A 18 -17.18 38.28 5.14
N ALA A 19 -16.92 39.06 4.12
CA ALA A 19 -16.65 38.57 2.76
C ALA A 19 -15.31 37.77 2.66
N ILE A 20 -14.34 38.09 3.52
CA ILE A 20 -13.07 37.32 3.59
C ILE A 20 -13.24 36.03 4.40
N ALA A 21 -14.14 36.01 5.38
CA ALA A 21 -14.43 34.80 6.16
C ALA A 21 -15.25 33.75 5.39
N GLU A 22 -15.93 34.15 4.31
CA GLU A 22 -16.76 33.29 3.46
C GLU A 22 -16.01 32.78 2.21
N GLN A 23 -14.72 33.05 2.07
CA GLN A 23 -13.82 32.25 1.26
C GLN A 23 -13.51 30.94 1.98
N ASP A 24 -14.59 30.23 2.24
CA ASP A 24 -14.59 28.86 2.69
C ASP A 24 -13.71 28.07 1.72
N ASN A 25 -12.71 27.38 2.26
CA ASN A 25 -11.97 26.33 1.60
C ASN A 25 -12.95 25.27 1.08
N LYS A 26 -13.63 25.56 -0.02
CA LYS A 26 -14.29 24.56 -0.83
C LYS A 26 -13.16 23.71 -1.42
N VAL A 27 -12.65 22.78 -0.60
CA VAL A 27 -11.85 21.68 -1.11
C VAL A 27 -12.74 21.06 -2.17
N GLU A 28 -12.45 21.36 -3.44
CA GLU A 28 -13.11 20.71 -4.56
C GLU A 28 -12.97 19.22 -4.27
N SER A 29 -14.07 18.53 -4.07
CA SER A 29 -14.07 17.11 -3.83
C SER A 29 -13.51 16.44 -5.08
N HIS A 30 -12.25 16.02 -5.02
CA HIS A 30 -11.61 15.21 -6.07
C HIS A 30 -12.10 13.75 -6.03
N TYR A 31 -13.20 13.49 -5.33
CA TYR A 31 -13.76 12.15 -5.24
C TYR A 31 -14.18 11.63 -6.62
N ASN A 32 -13.60 10.49 -6.98
CA ASN A 32 -13.91 9.76 -8.20
C ASN A 32 -14.62 8.45 -7.83
N ALA A 33 -15.95 8.47 -7.90
CA ALA A 33 -16.80 7.33 -7.52
C ALA A 33 -16.53 6.08 -8.38
N GLU A 34 -16.22 6.26 -9.67
CA GLU A 34 -15.93 5.15 -10.58
C GLU A 34 -14.61 4.46 -10.18
N LEU A 35 -13.57 5.25 -9.94
CA LEU A 35 -12.29 4.73 -9.48
C LEU A 35 -12.40 4.06 -8.10
N ALA A 36 -13.11 4.67 -7.17
CA ALA A 36 -13.33 4.09 -5.85
C ALA A 36 -13.99 2.71 -5.94
N LYS A 37 -15.03 2.58 -6.77
CA LYS A 37 -15.70 1.30 -7.05
C LYS A 37 -14.75 0.30 -7.71
N GLN A 38 -13.99 0.72 -8.71
CA GLN A 38 -13.03 -0.13 -9.43
C GLN A 38 -11.97 -0.71 -8.48
N LEU A 39 -11.46 0.08 -7.55
CA LEU A 39 -10.43 -0.35 -6.60
C LEU A 39 -11.01 -1.07 -5.38
N GLY A 40 -12.33 -1.11 -5.23
CA GLY A 40 -13.02 -1.71 -4.08
C GLY A 40 -12.84 -0.91 -2.80
N ALA A 41 -12.77 0.43 -2.93
CA ALA A 41 -12.68 1.35 -1.81
C ALA A 41 -14.01 1.48 -1.09
N ASP A 42 -13.96 1.64 0.24
CA ASP A 42 -15.09 2.07 1.05
C ASP A 42 -15.26 3.61 1.03
N GLU A 43 -16.13 4.13 1.90
CA GLU A 43 -16.42 5.57 1.99
C GLU A 43 -15.20 6.42 2.40
N TYR A 44 -14.19 5.82 3.01
CA TYR A 44 -12.94 6.47 3.41
C TYR A 44 -11.82 6.28 2.39
N GLY A 45 -12.08 5.65 1.24
CA GLY A 45 -11.06 5.31 0.25
C GLY A 45 -10.15 4.16 0.67
N MET A 46 -10.60 3.36 1.63
CA MET A 46 -9.81 2.29 2.26
C MET A 46 -10.30 0.91 1.83
N LYS A 47 -9.48 -0.11 2.11
CA LYS A 47 -9.77 -1.50 1.80
C LYS A 47 -9.05 -2.43 2.77
N SER A 48 -9.63 -3.60 3.03
CA SER A 48 -8.99 -4.65 3.82
C SER A 48 -8.00 -5.47 2.99
N TYR A 49 -6.87 -5.78 3.61
CA TYR A 49 -5.76 -6.57 3.09
C TYR A 49 -5.20 -7.47 4.18
N VAL A 50 -4.21 -8.31 3.83
CA VAL A 50 -3.33 -8.95 4.81
C VAL A 50 -1.89 -8.51 4.55
N LEU A 51 -1.26 -7.98 5.60
CA LEU A 51 0.17 -7.72 5.66
C LEU A 51 0.89 -9.01 6.04
N VAL A 52 1.90 -9.37 5.27
CA VAL A 52 2.82 -10.48 5.53
C VAL A 52 4.18 -9.88 5.80
N ILE A 53 4.79 -10.25 6.92
CA ILE A 53 6.21 -10.00 7.18
C ILE A 53 6.95 -11.32 7.01
N LEU A 54 7.80 -11.40 5.98
CA LEU A 54 8.73 -12.51 5.83
C LEU A 54 9.85 -12.34 6.86
N VAL A 55 10.14 -13.40 7.58
CA VAL A 55 11.23 -13.46 8.56
C VAL A 55 12.22 -14.56 8.19
N THR A 56 13.40 -14.56 8.78
CA THR A 56 14.40 -15.61 8.59
C THR A 56 13.80 -16.95 9.03
N GLY A 57 13.77 -17.90 8.13
CA GLY A 57 13.22 -19.23 8.36
C GLY A 57 14.19 -20.19 9.05
N PRO A 58 13.68 -21.32 9.57
CA PRO A 58 14.44 -22.24 10.39
C PRO A 58 15.55 -22.97 9.63
N LYS A 59 15.51 -23.01 8.31
CA LYS A 59 16.52 -23.69 7.47
C LYS A 59 17.40 -22.71 6.70
N ASP A 60 17.25 -21.41 6.85
CA ASP A 60 18.03 -20.41 6.11
C ASP A 60 19.54 -20.62 6.28
N ALA A 61 20.01 -20.85 7.51
CA ALA A 61 21.43 -21.08 7.80
C ALA A 61 21.95 -22.44 7.33
N THR A 62 21.07 -23.42 7.06
CA THR A 62 21.46 -24.79 6.66
C THR A 62 21.49 -24.98 5.15
N ILE A 63 20.76 -24.17 4.40
CA ILE A 63 20.74 -24.20 2.93
C ILE A 63 21.90 -23.31 2.43
N THR A 64 23.12 -23.84 2.42
CA THR A 64 24.33 -23.08 2.07
C THR A 64 24.79 -23.24 0.64
N ASP A 65 24.28 -24.26 -0.08
CA ASP A 65 24.58 -24.47 -1.48
C ASP A 65 24.05 -23.29 -2.32
N LYS A 66 24.95 -22.68 -3.08
CA LYS A 66 24.67 -21.45 -3.84
C LYS A 66 23.69 -21.66 -4.99
N GLU A 67 23.81 -22.80 -5.67
CA GLU A 67 22.95 -23.11 -6.80
C GLU A 67 21.53 -23.40 -6.33
N GLN A 68 21.38 -24.21 -5.30
CA GLN A 68 20.09 -24.47 -4.64
C GLN A 68 19.43 -23.19 -4.14
N ARG A 69 20.19 -22.30 -3.48
CA ARG A 69 19.65 -20.99 -3.02
C ARG A 69 19.18 -20.13 -4.19
N SER A 70 20.01 -20.04 -5.23
CA SER A 70 19.66 -19.26 -6.43
C SER A 70 18.36 -19.76 -7.06
N GLU A 71 18.18 -21.09 -7.17
CA GLU A 71 16.94 -21.68 -7.69
C GLU A 71 15.73 -21.35 -6.82
N LEU A 72 15.85 -21.45 -5.50
CA LEU A 72 14.77 -21.13 -4.55
C LEU A 72 14.37 -19.65 -4.63
N PHE A 73 15.34 -18.72 -4.76
CA PHE A 73 15.04 -17.31 -4.92
C PHE A 73 14.45 -17.00 -6.29
N ARG A 74 14.89 -17.66 -7.36
CA ARG A 74 14.24 -17.54 -8.67
C ARG A 74 12.77 -17.97 -8.61
N GLY A 75 12.49 -19.08 -7.93
CA GLY A 75 11.13 -19.54 -7.68
C GLY A 75 10.32 -18.57 -6.83
N HIS A 76 10.92 -17.94 -5.81
CA HIS A 76 10.31 -16.90 -5.01
C HIS A 76 9.87 -15.69 -5.86
N PHE A 77 10.77 -15.14 -6.70
CA PHE A 77 10.43 -14.02 -7.57
C PHE A 77 9.38 -14.39 -8.62
N ALA A 78 9.46 -15.60 -9.20
CA ALA A 78 8.44 -16.08 -10.14
C ALA A 78 7.06 -16.22 -9.46
N ASN A 79 7.00 -16.73 -8.23
CA ASN A 79 5.77 -16.82 -7.45
C ASN A 79 5.18 -15.42 -7.16
N MET A 80 6.01 -14.45 -6.78
CA MET A 80 5.59 -13.06 -6.58
C MET A 80 4.98 -12.49 -7.87
N GLY A 81 5.61 -12.71 -9.03
CA GLY A 81 5.10 -12.29 -10.33
C GLY A 81 3.71 -12.88 -10.61
N THR A 82 3.56 -14.19 -10.41
CA THR A 82 2.27 -14.90 -10.60
C THR A 82 1.18 -14.32 -9.70
N LEU A 83 1.47 -14.09 -8.42
CA LEU A 83 0.49 -13.51 -7.48
C LEU A 83 0.13 -12.06 -7.83
N ALA A 84 1.10 -11.29 -8.35
CA ALA A 84 0.85 -9.92 -8.81
C ALA A 84 -0.03 -9.90 -10.08
N GLU A 85 0.20 -10.78 -11.04
CA GLU A 85 -0.62 -10.94 -12.24
C GLU A 85 -2.06 -11.37 -11.92
N GLN A 86 -2.23 -12.17 -10.88
CA GLN A 86 -3.55 -12.58 -10.36
C GLN A 86 -4.23 -11.47 -9.53
N GLY A 87 -3.60 -10.31 -9.33
CA GLY A 87 -4.12 -9.22 -8.47
C GLY A 87 -4.16 -9.59 -6.98
N LYS A 88 -3.46 -10.66 -6.57
CA LYS A 88 -3.37 -11.11 -5.18
C LYS A 88 -2.24 -10.44 -4.41
N LEU A 89 -1.11 -10.16 -5.04
CA LEU A 89 0.00 -9.41 -4.45
C LEU A 89 -0.04 -7.97 -4.94
N VAL A 90 -0.26 -7.02 -4.05
CA VAL A 90 -0.36 -5.57 -4.40
C VAL A 90 0.93 -4.82 -4.16
N LEU A 91 1.69 -5.22 -3.16
CA LEU A 91 2.98 -4.60 -2.81
C LEU A 91 3.91 -5.66 -2.26
N ALA A 92 5.18 -5.62 -2.68
CA ALA A 92 6.24 -6.42 -2.11
C ALA A 92 7.55 -5.63 -2.08
N GLY A 93 8.42 -5.97 -1.14
CA GLY A 93 9.76 -5.41 -1.08
C GLY A 93 10.58 -5.95 0.08
N PRO A 94 11.93 -5.90 -0.04
CA PRO A 94 12.81 -6.30 1.05
C PRO A 94 12.78 -5.27 2.19
N LEU A 95 12.89 -5.76 3.41
CA LEU A 95 13.16 -4.93 4.60
C LEU A 95 14.69 -4.90 4.81
N MET A 96 15.27 -3.71 4.66
CA MET A 96 16.72 -3.54 4.69
C MET A 96 17.20 -3.44 6.15
N GLN A 97 18.24 -4.24 6.48
CA GLN A 97 18.98 -4.14 7.76
C GLN A 97 18.12 -4.28 9.04
N ASP A 98 17.06 -5.10 9.01
CA ASP A 98 16.17 -5.32 10.16
C ASP A 98 15.96 -6.83 10.45
N PRO A 99 17.03 -7.61 10.71
CA PRO A 99 16.87 -9.00 11.11
C PRO A 99 16.05 -9.14 12.40
N PRO A 100 15.17 -10.17 12.53
CA PRO A 100 15.00 -11.27 11.55
C PRO A 100 14.08 -10.97 10.36
N LYS A 101 13.56 -9.76 10.23
CA LYS A 101 12.68 -9.37 9.13
C LYS A 101 13.45 -9.32 7.81
N ARG A 102 12.87 -9.89 6.78
CA ARG A 102 13.49 -10.04 5.47
C ARG A 102 12.77 -9.27 4.38
N GLY A 103 11.45 -9.21 4.42
CA GLY A 103 10.64 -8.53 3.44
C GLY A 103 9.20 -8.41 3.88
N LEU A 104 8.41 -7.69 3.10
CA LEU A 104 6.97 -7.59 3.31
C LEU A 104 6.20 -7.86 2.01
N PHE A 105 4.96 -8.37 2.18
CA PHE A 105 3.92 -8.38 1.15
C PHE A 105 2.66 -7.70 1.69
N ILE A 106 1.91 -7.06 0.81
CA ILE A 106 0.51 -6.73 1.04
C ILE A 106 -0.31 -7.56 0.06
N LEU A 107 -1.16 -8.44 0.59
CA LEU A 107 -2.02 -9.33 -0.17
C LEU A 107 -3.45 -8.81 -0.20
N ASN A 108 -4.03 -8.76 -1.41
CA ASN A 108 -5.44 -8.41 -1.65
C ASN A 108 -6.35 -9.59 -1.32
N VAL A 109 -6.42 -9.93 -0.05
CA VAL A 109 -7.29 -10.94 0.54
C VAL A 109 -7.81 -10.43 1.88
N THR A 110 -8.91 -11.00 2.38
CA THR A 110 -9.57 -10.51 3.59
C THR A 110 -9.40 -11.43 4.80
N THR A 111 -8.90 -12.65 4.59
CA THR A 111 -8.70 -13.61 5.67
C THR A 111 -7.23 -14.01 5.80
N LEU A 112 -6.82 -14.32 7.05
CA LEU A 112 -5.47 -14.83 7.31
C LEU A 112 -5.26 -16.21 6.69
N GLU A 113 -6.30 -17.04 6.63
CA GLU A 113 -6.24 -18.37 6.03
C GLU A 113 -5.94 -18.31 4.52
N GLU A 114 -6.64 -17.42 3.78
CA GLU A 114 -6.37 -17.23 2.35
C GLU A 114 -4.94 -16.71 2.14
N ALA A 115 -4.50 -15.74 2.96
CA ALA A 115 -3.14 -15.21 2.91
C ALA A 115 -2.09 -16.30 3.16
N GLU A 116 -2.32 -17.15 4.17
CA GLU A 116 -1.43 -18.26 4.51
C GLU A 116 -1.30 -19.25 3.34
N ASN A 117 -2.42 -19.59 2.71
CA ASN A 117 -2.42 -20.46 1.54
C ASN A 117 -1.61 -19.89 0.38
N LEU A 118 -1.69 -18.57 0.14
CA LEU A 118 -0.88 -17.88 -0.88
C LEU A 118 0.60 -17.87 -0.52
N VAL A 119 0.96 -17.52 0.72
CA VAL A 119 2.36 -17.47 1.18
C VAL A 119 3.01 -18.86 1.11
N LYS A 120 2.27 -19.91 1.44
CA LYS A 120 2.74 -21.30 1.34
C LYS A 120 2.98 -21.79 -0.09
N THR A 121 2.59 -21.04 -1.13
CA THR A 121 2.96 -21.40 -2.51
C THR A 121 4.42 -21.08 -2.82
N ASP A 122 5.04 -20.17 -2.08
CA ASP A 122 6.40 -19.69 -2.27
C ASP A 122 7.46 -20.79 -2.03
N PRO A 123 8.34 -21.08 -3.01
CA PRO A 123 9.39 -22.08 -2.84
C PRO A 123 10.37 -21.79 -1.72
N ALA A 124 10.70 -20.53 -1.44
CA ALA A 124 11.62 -20.15 -0.37
C ALA A 124 10.98 -20.35 1.01
N VAL A 125 9.66 -20.15 1.14
CA VAL A 125 8.89 -20.48 2.34
C VAL A 125 8.80 -21.99 2.52
N LYS A 126 8.43 -22.74 1.46
CA LYS A 126 8.38 -24.23 1.49
C LYS A 126 9.72 -24.84 1.91
N ALA A 127 10.81 -24.29 1.44
CA ALA A 127 12.16 -24.75 1.78
C ALA A 127 12.58 -24.39 3.21
N GLY A 128 11.91 -23.43 3.86
CA GLY A 128 12.24 -22.93 5.19
C GLY A 128 13.37 -21.89 5.21
N ILE A 129 13.66 -21.25 4.08
CA ILE A 129 14.51 -20.05 4.02
C ILE A 129 13.79 -18.87 4.65
N PHE A 130 12.48 -18.73 4.37
CA PHE A 130 11.61 -17.79 5.02
C PHE A 130 10.57 -18.49 5.89
N ASP A 131 10.22 -17.84 6.99
CA ASP A 131 9.00 -18.00 7.74
C ASP A 131 8.20 -16.70 7.62
N TYR A 132 7.00 -16.62 8.16
CA TYR A 132 6.12 -15.47 7.95
C TYR A 132 5.25 -15.16 9.16
N GLN A 133 4.87 -13.89 9.25
CA GLN A 133 3.88 -13.37 10.20
C GLN A 133 2.77 -12.71 9.41
N LEU A 134 1.52 -12.98 9.78
CA LEU A 134 0.33 -12.46 9.10
C LEU A 134 -0.43 -11.51 10.02
N THR A 135 -0.85 -10.38 9.50
CA THR A 135 -1.65 -9.39 10.22
C THR A 135 -2.71 -8.81 9.29
N GLN A 136 -3.95 -8.73 9.75
CA GLN A 136 -4.97 -7.98 9.00
C GLN A 136 -4.55 -6.52 8.90
N TYR A 137 -4.69 -5.95 7.71
CA TYR A 137 -4.30 -4.58 7.42
C TYR A 137 -5.44 -3.86 6.72
N TYR A 138 -5.78 -2.70 7.22
CA TYR A 138 -6.74 -1.80 6.61
C TYR A 138 -6.01 -0.57 6.10
N GLY A 139 -5.99 -0.38 4.79
CA GLY A 139 -5.17 0.62 4.13
C GLY A 139 -5.83 1.21 2.89
N SER A 140 -5.19 2.20 2.28
CA SER A 140 -5.71 2.85 1.08
C SER A 140 -5.98 1.85 -0.04
N ALA A 141 -7.15 1.94 -0.67
CA ALA A 141 -7.48 1.18 -1.86
C ALA A 141 -6.59 1.53 -3.07
N ALA A 142 -5.92 2.69 -3.06
CA ALA A 142 -4.96 3.08 -4.08
C ALA A 142 -3.77 2.13 -4.20
N LEU A 143 -3.49 1.31 -3.18
CA LEU A 143 -2.50 0.25 -3.26
C LEU A 143 -2.75 -0.70 -4.44
N MET A 144 -3.98 -0.90 -4.85
CA MET A 144 -4.34 -1.75 -5.99
C MET A 144 -3.75 -1.28 -7.33
N GLN A 145 -3.33 -0.01 -7.44
CA GLN A 145 -2.71 0.55 -8.64
C GLN A 145 -1.17 0.47 -8.65
N ILE A 146 -0.55 0.06 -7.54
CA ILE A 146 0.91 0.09 -7.41
C ILE A 146 1.58 -0.73 -8.49
N ASN A 147 1.11 -1.95 -8.77
CA ASN A 147 1.73 -2.82 -9.77
C ASN A 147 1.67 -2.23 -11.19
N ASP A 148 0.59 -1.58 -11.56
CA ASP A 148 0.46 -0.99 -12.90
C ASP A 148 1.35 0.25 -13.04
N ILE A 149 1.42 1.07 -12.01
CA ILE A 149 2.36 2.21 -11.97
C ILE A 149 3.81 1.69 -11.97
N HIS A 150 4.12 0.68 -11.15
CA HIS A 150 5.46 0.11 -11.05
C HIS A 150 5.99 -0.41 -12.40
N LYS A 151 5.16 -1.07 -13.20
CA LYS A 151 5.51 -1.53 -14.56
C LYS A 151 6.00 -0.39 -15.46
N THR A 152 5.53 0.84 -15.24
CA THR A 152 5.97 2.03 -16.01
C THR A 152 7.29 2.61 -15.51
N LEU A 153 7.70 2.28 -14.28
CA LEU A 153 8.93 2.76 -13.65
C LEU A 153 10.08 1.76 -13.80
N GLN A 154 9.77 0.50 -14.03
CA GLN A 154 10.72 -0.58 -14.09
C GLN A 154 11.42 -0.63 -15.45
N LYS A 155 12.73 -0.34 -15.44
CA LYS A 155 13.58 -0.45 -16.64
C LYS A 155 14.11 -1.88 -16.85
N THR A 156 14.36 -2.61 -15.77
CA THR A 156 14.89 -3.97 -15.79
C THR A 156 14.05 -4.84 -14.86
N LYS A 157 13.64 -6.02 -15.32
CA LYS A 157 12.90 -6.98 -14.48
C LYS A 157 13.79 -7.53 -13.37
N ILE A 158 13.21 -7.78 -12.21
CA ILE A 158 13.85 -8.54 -11.12
C ILE A 158 13.62 -10.02 -11.42
N GLU A 159 14.71 -10.79 -11.54
CA GLU A 159 14.71 -12.24 -11.80
C GLU A 159 15.32 -13.00 -10.62
#